data_fb55e60c1bff94627fbfb6841cd4c36a
#
_entry.id   fb55e60c1bff94627fbfb6841cd4c36a
#
_cell.length_a   1.000
_cell.length_b   1.000
_cell.length_c   1.000
_cell.angle_alpha   90.00
_cell.angle_beta   90.00
_cell.angle_gamma   90.00
#
_symmetry.space_group_name_H-M   'P 1'
#
loop_
_entity.id
_entity.type
_entity.pdbx_description
1 polymer ?
#
loop_
_entity_poly.entity_id
_entity_poly.type
_entity_poly.pdbx_seq_one_letter_code
_entity_poly.pdbx_strand_id
1 'polypeptide(L)'
;MTDTAPADNPEDYIRVQLVDDETLMWSGRPDRSAFASSNPFRSVFGRVVLIIGAVMVYMALDAMAVNPRSPGAFGLLFGIVFIIFGGGLALKNFENWWCAPSTYYGVTDKRAIILRVKPWFKIQNFGNHQIAFVASEPYGNEGLGNVLFANEPFGRMRALRAAVGFWGVANPDVAKDSLQLLKDSFEH
;
A
#
# COMPACT_ATOMS: atom_id res chain seq x y z
N MET A 1 -31.67 -3.57 -22.36
CA MET A 1 -31.39 -2.87 -21.09
C MET A 1 -29.90 -3.08 -20.84
N THR A 2 -29.08 -2.15 -21.30
CA THR A 2 -27.65 -2.11 -21.05
C THR A 2 -27.46 -1.54 -19.67
N ASP A 3 -27.18 -2.42 -18.73
CA ASP A 3 -26.77 -2.08 -17.37
C ASP A 3 -25.37 -1.48 -17.47
N THR A 4 -25.29 -0.19 -17.81
CA THR A 4 -24.08 0.60 -17.67
C THR A 4 -23.92 0.84 -16.17
N ALA A 5 -23.10 -0.03 -15.53
CA ALA A 5 -22.60 0.25 -14.20
C ALA A 5 -22.10 1.71 -14.22
N PRO A 6 -22.47 2.55 -13.22
CA PRO A 6 -22.04 3.92 -13.18
C PRO A 6 -20.52 3.94 -13.30
N ALA A 7 -20.03 4.77 -14.20
CA ALA A 7 -18.59 4.93 -14.39
C ALA A 7 -17.98 5.14 -13.00
N ASP A 8 -17.04 4.28 -12.64
CA ASP A 8 -16.45 4.17 -11.29
C ASP A 8 -15.54 5.40 -11.07
N ASN A 9 -16.20 6.57 -10.98
CA ASN A 9 -15.54 7.86 -10.88
C ASN A 9 -15.02 8.03 -9.44
N PRO A 10 -13.71 8.18 -9.24
CA PRO A 10 -13.13 8.40 -7.91
C PRO A 10 -13.79 9.53 -7.13
N GLU A 11 -14.21 10.56 -7.85
CA GLU A 11 -14.84 11.74 -7.28
C GLU A 11 -16.12 11.42 -6.51
N ASP A 12 -16.98 10.56 -7.05
CA ASP A 12 -18.28 10.22 -6.44
C ASP A 12 -18.08 9.52 -5.07
N TYR A 13 -17.08 8.64 -4.99
CA TYR A 13 -16.76 7.94 -3.74
C TYR A 13 -16.19 8.88 -2.67
N ILE A 14 -15.39 9.86 -3.08
CA ILE A 14 -14.80 10.84 -2.16
C ILE A 14 -15.87 11.87 -1.73
N ARG A 15 -16.72 12.35 -2.65
CA ARG A 15 -17.78 13.32 -2.33
C ARG A 15 -18.72 12.86 -1.22
N VAL A 16 -19.04 11.56 -1.16
CA VAL A 16 -19.86 10.98 -0.08
C VAL A 16 -19.19 11.06 1.29
N GLN A 17 -17.86 11.23 1.33
CA GLN A 17 -17.09 11.31 2.57
C GLN A 17 -16.79 12.76 3.01
N LEU A 18 -17.20 13.75 2.21
CA LEU A 18 -16.99 15.16 2.55
C LEU A 18 -17.91 15.55 3.71
N VAL A 19 -17.40 16.42 4.56
CA VAL A 19 -18.15 17.08 5.62
C VAL A 19 -18.71 18.40 5.07
N ASP A 20 -19.71 18.97 5.76
CA ASP A 20 -20.25 20.27 5.41
C ASP A 20 -19.13 21.32 5.31
N ASP A 21 -19.18 22.17 4.28
CA ASP A 21 -18.18 23.19 3.95
C ASP A 21 -16.78 22.62 3.58
N GLU A 22 -16.69 21.39 3.11
CA GLU A 22 -15.46 20.79 2.60
C GLU A 22 -15.47 20.74 1.07
N THR A 23 -14.46 21.31 0.44
CA THR A 23 -14.36 21.40 -1.03
C THR A 23 -13.33 20.40 -1.55
N LEU A 24 -13.74 19.56 -2.51
CA LEU A 24 -12.84 18.62 -3.18
C LEU A 24 -11.94 19.37 -4.18
N MET A 25 -10.64 19.31 -3.99
CA MET A 25 -9.64 19.94 -4.86
C MET A 25 -9.12 18.96 -5.92
N TRP A 26 -8.93 17.70 -5.54
CA TRP A 26 -8.45 16.66 -6.43
C TRP A 26 -8.97 15.28 -6.00
N SER A 27 -9.19 14.41 -6.98
CA SER A 27 -9.49 13.00 -6.74
C SER A 27 -8.77 12.12 -7.75
N GLY A 28 -8.47 10.89 -7.32
CA GLY A 28 -7.80 9.92 -8.17
C GLY A 28 -7.90 8.50 -7.62
N ARG A 29 -7.37 7.55 -8.39
CA ARG A 29 -7.22 6.16 -7.96
C ARG A 29 -5.86 5.61 -8.39
N PRO A 30 -5.34 4.61 -7.68
CA PRO A 30 -4.09 3.99 -8.05
C PRO A 30 -4.22 3.19 -9.36
N ASP A 31 -3.17 3.23 -10.17
CA ASP A 31 -2.94 2.17 -11.16
C ASP A 31 -2.61 0.86 -10.45
N ARG A 32 -3.13 -0.27 -10.97
CA ARG A 32 -2.99 -1.58 -10.33
C ARG A 32 -1.55 -2.04 -10.22
N SER A 33 -0.79 -1.87 -11.30
CA SER A 33 0.59 -2.34 -11.39
C SER A 33 1.52 -1.50 -10.51
N ALA A 34 1.35 -0.19 -10.55
CA ALA A 34 2.11 0.75 -9.75
C ALA A 34 1.80 0.59 -8.25
N PHE A 35 0.54 0.41 -7.88
CA PHE A 35 0.15 0.18 -6.49
C PHE A 35 0.66 -1.15 -5.93
N ALA A 36 0.63 -2.22 -6.74
CA ALA A 36 1.21 -3.51 -6.36
C ALA A 36 2.72 -3.40 -6.11
N SER A 37 3.41 -2.59 -6.89
CA SER A 37 4.85 -2.40 -6.84
C SER A 37 5.31 -1.31 -5.87
N SER A 38 4.39 -0.70 -5.12
CA SER A 38 4.67 0.41 -4.21
C SER A 38 5.76 0.11 -3.16
N ASN A 39 6.02 -1.16 -2.86
CA ASN A 39 7.09 -1.58 -1.96
C ASN A 39 7.86 -2.78 -2.51
N PRO A 40 8.74 -2.58 -3.53
CA PRO A 40 9.46 -3.67 -4.19
C PRO A 40 10.41 -4.42 -3.24
N PHE A 41 11.06 -3.70 -2.31
CA PHE A 41 11.97 -4.31 -1.34
C PHE A 41 11.27 -5.38 -0.49
N ARG A 42 10.09 -5.07 0.02
CA ARG A 42 9.30 -6.01 0.85
C ARG A 42 8.93 -7.28 0.08
N SER A 43 8.55 -7.12 -1.19
CA SER A 43 8.19 -8.25 -2.04
C SER A 43 9.38 -9.15 -2.36
N VAL A 44 10.51 -8.55 -2.75
CA VAL A 44 11.74 -9.30 -3.05
C VAL A 44 12.23 -10.02 -1.80
N PHE A 45 12.29 -9.31 -0.67
CA PHE A 45 12.68 -9.89 0.62
C PHE A 45 11.75 -11.06 1.02
N GLY A 46 10.43 -10.90 0.88
CA GLY A 46 9.46 -11.96 1.16
C GLY A 46 9.67 -13.20 0.32
N ARG A 47 9.97 -13.05 -0.98
CA ARG A 47 10.28 -14.18 -1.88
C ARG A 47 11.57 -14.89 -1.48
N VAL A 48 12.61 -14.14 -1.12
CA VAL A 48 13.88 -14.72 -0.66
C VAL A 48 13.68 -15.53 0.61
N VAL A 49 12.97 -14.99 1.61
CA VAL A 49 12.67 -15.67 2.86
C VAL A 49 11.84 -16.94 2.62
N LEU A 50 10.86 -16.88 1.70
CA LEU A 50 10.03 -18.03 1.32
C LEU A 50 10.87 -19.15 0.69
N ILE A 51 11.78 -18.79 -0.22
CA ILE A 51 12.69 -19.76 -0.87
C ILE A 51 13.60 -20.42 0.17
N ILE A 52 14.19 -19.64 1.08
CA ILE A 52 15.02 -20.16 2.17
C ILE A 52 14.21 -21.16 3.02
N GLY A 53 12.98 -20.78 3.39
CA GLY A 53 12.08 -21.66 4.14
C GLY A 53 11.80 -22.98 3.41
N ALA A 54 11.53 -22.91 2.11
CA ALA A 54 11.27 -24.10 1.28
C ALA A 54 12.51 -25.02 1.22
N VAL A 55 13.70 -24.47 1.05
CA VAL A 55 14.97 -25.23 1.07
C VAL A 55 15.19 -25.88 2.45
N MET A 56 14.95 -25.15 3.53
CA MET A 56 15.07 -25.72 4.89
C MET A 56 14.10 -26.88 5.13
N VAL A 57 12.85 -26.76 4.69
CA VAL A 57 11.88 -27.87 4.77
C VAL A 57 12.36 -29.06 3.97
N TYR A 58 12.81 -28.85 2.73
CA TYR A 58 13.31 -29.92 1.87
C TYR A 58 14.49 -30.66 2.52
N MET A 59 15.50 -29.92 3.01
CA MET A 59 16.68 -30.51 3.66
C MET A 59 16.29 -31.25 4.96
N ALA A 60 15.33 -30.73 5.73
CA ALA A 60 14.86 -31.35 6.95
C ALA A 60 14.15 -32.68 6.67
N LEU A 61 13.31 -32.74 5.63
CA LEU A 61 12.62 -33.98 5.22
C LEU A 61 13.60 -35.03 4.72
N ASP A 62 14.59 -34.64 3.91
CA ASP A 62 15.63 -35.52 3.42
C ASP A 62 16.44 -36.11 4.59
N ALA A 63 16.89 -35.27 5.52
CA ALA A 63 17.62 -35.72 6.72
C ALA A 63 16.81 -36.69 7.59
N MET A 64 15.50 -36.47 7.72
CA MET A 64 14.62 -37.37 8.48
C MET A 64 14.37 -38.69 7.74
N ALA A 65 14.35 -38.68 6.41
CA ALA A 65 14.22 -39.88 5.59
C ALA A 65 15.44 -40.79 5.71
N VAL A 66 16.65 -40.19 5.75
CA VAL A 66 17.91 -40.93 5.91
C VAL A 66 18.12 -41.41 7.35
N ASN A 67 17.80 -40.56 8.32
CA ASN A 67 17.94 -40.91 9.76
C ASN A 67 16.76 -40.36 10.56
N PRO A 68 15.77 -41.22 10.96
CA PRO A 68 14.59 -40.79 11.71
C PRO A 68 14.89 -40.17 13.10
N ARG A 69 16.10 -40.36 13.62
CA ARG A 69 16.55 -39.75 14.88
C ARG A 69 17.30 -38.44 14.68
N SER A 70 17.40 -37.96 13.44
CA SER A 70 18.06 -36.68 13.14
C SER A 70 17.28 -35.50 13.77
N PRO A 71 17.96 -34.38 14.09
CA PRO A 71 17.29 -33.16 14.59
C PRO A 71 16.50 -32.41 13.50
N GLY A 72 16.15 -33.08 12.39
CA GLY A 72 15.41 -32.51 11.27
C GLY A 72 14.09 -31.83 11.64
N ALA A 73 13.48 -32.24 12.77
CA ALA A 73 12.26 -31.62 13.27
C ALA A 73 12.41 -30.10 13.53
N PHE A 74 13.56 -29.66 14.03
CA PHE A 74 13.83 -28.22 14.20
C PHE A 74 13.93 -27.51 12.85
N GLY A 75 14.65 -28.09 11.88
CA GLY A 75 14.75 -27.55 10.52
C GLY A 75 13.39 -27.44 9.84
N LEU A 76 12.51 -28.43 10.03
CA LEU A 76 11.15 -28.44 9.54
C LEU A 76 10.32 -27.30 10.18
N LEU A 77 10.37 -27.15 11.49
CA LEU A 77 9.65 -26.10 12.22
C LEU A 77 10.07 -24.71 11.76
N PHE A 78 11.39 -24.42 11.73
CA PHE A 78 11.90 -23.14 11.27
C PHE A 78 11.56 -22.90 9.80
N GLY A 79 11.71 -23.90 8.93
CA GLY A 79 11.37 -23.79 7.52
C GLY A 79 9.89 -23.42 7.30
N ILE A 80 8.97 -24.03 8.06
CA ILE A 80 7.53 -23.68 8.01
C ILE A 80 7.31 -22.23 8.45
N VAL A 81 7.95 -21.80 9.55
CA VAL A 81 7.84 -20.40 10.02
C VAL A 81 8.32 -19.42 8.95
N PHE A 82 9.45 -19.72 8.28
CA PHE A 82 9.96 -18.90 7.19
C PHE A 82 9.03 -18.88 5.98
N ILE A 83 8.41 -20.00 5.63
CA ILE A 83 7.41 -20.06 4.55
C ILE A 83 6.21 -19.18 4.87
N ILE A 84 5.66 -19.29 6.07
CA ILE A 84 4.48 -18.50 6.50
C ILE A 84 4.83 -17.02 6.50
N PHE A 85 5.96 -16.64 7.08
CA PHE A 85 6.41 -15.24 7.15
C PHE A 85 6.74 -14.67 5.78
N GLY A 86 7.58 -15.37 4.99
CA GLY A 86 7.96 -14.96 3.65
C GLY A 86 6.77 -14.91 2.69
N GLY A 87 5.88 -15.91 2.77
CA GLY A 87 4.62 -15.94 2.01
C GLY A 87 3.72 -14.76 2.34
N GLY A 88 3.53 -14.44 3.61
CA GLY A 88 2.75 -13.27 4.03
C GLY A 88 3.31 -11.95 3.51
N LEU A 89 4.63 -11.80 3.45
CA LEU A 89 5.27 -10.63 2.86
C LEU A 89 5.12 -10.57 1.33
N ALA A 90 5.25 -11.71 0.66
CA ALA A 90 5.14 -11.80 -0.79
C ALA A 90 3.70 -11.58 -1.28
N LEU A 91 2.70 -12.10 -0.55
CA LEU A 91 1.28 -11.96 -0.88
C LEU A 91 0.76 -10.52 -0.73
N LYS A 92 1.47 -9.65 -0.02
CA LYS A 92 1.05 -8.25 0.17
C LYS A 92 0.93 -7.47 -1.14
N ASN A 93 1.80 -7.75 -2.10
CA ASN A 93 1.72 -7.14 -3.43
C ASN A 93 0.46 -7.59 -4.18
N PHE A 94 0.09 -8.86 -4.03
CA PHE A 94 -1.15 -9.39 -4.60
C PHE A 94 -2.37 -8.73 -3.94
N GLU A 95 -2.37 -8.57 -2.62
CA GLU A 95 -3.41 -7.83 -1.90
C GLU A 95 -3.54 -6.40 -2.43
N ASN A 96 -2.43 -5.68 -2.58
CA ASN A 96 -2.44 -4.33 -3.13
C ASN A 96 -3.00 -4.31 -4.57
N TRP A 97 -2.54 -5.21 -5.43
CA TRP A 97 -3.06 -5.35 -6.79
C TRP A 97 -4.58 -5.60 -6.81
N TRP A 98 -5.05 -6.45 -5.90
CA TRP A 98 -6.47 -6.77 -5.77
C TRP A 98 -7.28 -5.59 -5.23
N CYS A 99 -6.72 -4.82 -4.29
CA CYS A 99 -7.40 -3.69 -3.66
C CYS A 99 -7.33 -2.40 -4.49
N ALA A 100 -6.41 -2.27 -5.43
CA ALA A 100 -6.22 -1.06 -6.23
C ALA A 100 -7.52 -0.51 -6.85
N PRO A 101 -8.37 -1.35 -7.52
CA PRO A 101 -9.60 -0.86 -8.14
C PRO A 101 -10.63 -0.30 -7.17
N SER A 102 -10.53 -0.66 -5.89
CA SER A 102 -11.44 -0.23 -4.83
C SER A 102 -10.78 0.72 -3.83
N THR A 103 -9.65 1.30 -4.23
CA THR A 103 -8.94 2.33 -3.46
C THR A 103 -9.10 3.65 -4.20
N TYR A 104 -9.48 4.69 -3.47
CA TYR A 104 -9.72 6.03 -3.98
C TYR A 104 -8.94 7.03 -3.13
N TYR A 105 -8.44 8.06 -3.78
CA TYR A 105 -7.70 9.16 -3.17
C TYR A 105 -8.46 10.46 -3.36
N GLY A 106 -8.38 11.34 -2.38
CA GLY A 106 -8.93 12.68 -2.46
C GLY A 106 -8.07 13.68 -1.70
N VAL A 107 -8.01 14.89 -2.20
CA VAL A 107 -7.47 16.05 -1.51
C VAL A 107 -8.57 17.09 -1.43
N THR A 108 -8.81 17.57 -0.24
CA THR A 108 -9.78 18.64 0.02
C THR A 108 -9.06 19.87 0.55
N ASP A 109 -9.77 20.94 0.76
CA ASP A 109 -9.29 22.15 1.43
C ASP A 109 -8.98 21.94 2.92
N LYS A 110 -9.37 20.79 3.51
CA LYS A 110 -9.18 20.50 4.96
C LYS A 110 -8.31 19.29 5.25
N ARG A 111 -8.24 18.31 4.35
CA ARG A 111 -7.52 17.04 4.57
C ARG A 111 -7.24 16.26 3.29
N ALA A 112 -6.26 15.35 3.37
CA ALA A 112 -6.07 14.30 2.38
C ALA A 112 -6.79 13.02 2.84
N ILE A 113 -7.46 12.33 1.91
CA ILE A 113 -8.32 11.18 2.16
C ILE A 113 -7.79 9.98 1.37
N ILE A 114 -7.60 8.84 2.04
CA ILE A 114 -7.37 7.54 1.41
C ILE A 114 -8.54 6.63 1.78
N LEU A 115 -9.38 6.33 0.80
CA LEU A 115 -10.56 5.49 0.96
C LEU A 115 -10.35 4.14 0.29
N ARG A 116 -10.49 3.05 1.03
CA ARG A 116 -10.54 1.69 0.51
C ARG A 116 -11.93 1.11 0.79
N VAL A 117 -12.62 0.68 -0.26
CA VAL A 117 -13.98 0.14 -0.15
C VAL A 117 -13.96 -1.37 0.05
N LYS A 118 -13.06 -2.09 -0.61
CA LYS A 118 -12.95 -3.56 -0.54
C LYS A 118 -11.52 -3.98 -0.23
N PRO A 119 -11.30 -5.16 0.38
CA PRO A 119 -12.28 -6.11 0.96
C PRO A 119 -12.88 -5.61 2.29
N TRP A 120 -12.20 -4.67 2.95
CA TRP A 120 -12.62 -4.06 4.21
C TRP A 120 -12.72 -2.57 4.00
N PHE A 121 -13.86 -1.98 4.37
CA PHE A 121 -14.02 -0.54 4.35
C PHE A 121 -13.00 0.10 5.31
N LYS A 122 -12.16 0.95 4.77
CA LYS A 122 -11.16 1.71 5.54
C LYS A 122 -11.05 3.11 5.00
N ILE A 123 -11.19 4.09 5.86
CA ILE A 123 -10.92 5.48 5.55
C ILE A 123 -9.75 5.97 6.40
N GLN A 124 -8.83 6.68 5.78
CA GLN A 124 -7.72 7.35 6.46
C GLN A 124 -7.77 8.82 6.08
N ASN A 125 -7.79 9.66 7.08
CA ASN A 125 -7.83 11.11 6.94
C ASN A 125 -6.53 11.69 7.48
N PHE A 126 -5.90 12.54 6.70
CA PHE A 126 -4.67 13.23 7.05
C PHE A 126 -4.93 14.73 7.03
N GLY A 127 -5.10 15.30 8.21
CA GLY A 127 -5.22 16.75 8.35
C GLY A 127 -3.87 17.42 8.06
N ASN A 128 -3.89 18.72 7.87
CA ASN A 128 -2.70 19.51 7.55
C ASN A 128 -1.50 19.24 8.47
N HIS A 129 -1.73 19.17 9.79
CA HIS A 129 -0.66 18.91 10.78
C HIS A 129 0.02 17.54 10.62
N GLN A 130 -0.56 16.62 9.86
CA GLN A 130 0.01 15.30 9.55
C GLN A 130 0.76 15.28 8.22
N ILE A 131 0.61 16.33 7.39
CA ILE A 131 1.32 16.51 6.13
C ILE A 131 2.69 17.12 6.42
N ALA A 132 3.67 16.25 6.70
CA ALA A 132 5.01 16.70 7.09
C ALA A 132 5.81 17.26 5.89
N PHE A 133 5.59 16.70 4.71
CA PHE A 133 6.27 17.05 3.45
C PHE A 133 5.39 16.68 2.27
N VAL A 134 5.67 17.21 1.11
CA VAL A 134 5.04 16.79 -0.16
C VAL A 134 6.15 16.48 -1.15
N ALA A 135 6.26 15.23 -1.56
CA ALA A 135 7.25 14.76 -2.51
C ALA A 135 6.57 13.93 -3.61
N SER A 136 6.95 14.17 -4.84
CA SER A 136 6.50 13.39 -6.00
C SER A 136 7.65 12.53 -6.50
N GLU A 137 7.40 11.25 -6.67
CA GLU A 137 8.33 10.27 -7.21
C GLU A 137 7.74 9.69 -8.50
N PRO A 138 8.38 9.90 -9.67
CA PRO A 138 7.89 9.33 -10.92
C PRO A 138 7.98 7.79 -10.87
N TYR A 139 7.01 7.11 -11.47
CA TYR A 139 6.98 5.67 -11.59
C TYR A 139 6.89 5.25 -13.06
N GLY A 140 7.94 4.63 -13.56
CA GLY A 140 8.01 4.22 -14.97
C GLY A 140 8.00 5.40 -15.95
N ASN A 141 7.59 5.11 -17.19
CA ASN A 141 7.60 6.10 -18.29
C ASN A 141 6.21 6.63 -18.66
N GLU A 142 5.16 6.28 -17.92
CA GLU A 142 3.76 6.47 -18.36
C GLU A 142 3.05 7.65 -17.68
N GLY A 143 3.77 8.62 -17.13
CA GLY A 143 3.15 9.73 -16.39
C GLY A 143 2.46 9.31 -15.09
N LEU A 144 2.78 8.10 -14.61
CA LEU A 144 2.38 7.62 -13.30
C LEU A 144 3.42 8.03 -12.25
N GLY A 145 2.98 8.23 -11.03
CA GLY A 145 3.88 8.54 -9.93
C GLY A 145 3.27 8.32 -8.57
N ASN A 146 4.11 8.47 -7.56
CA ASN A 146 3.72 8.42 -6.17
C ASN A 146 3.82 9.82 -5.59
N VAL A 147 2.85 10.21 -4.77
CA VAL A 147 2.89 11.48 -4.04
C VAL A 147 2.91 11.18 -2.55
N LEU A 148 4.07 11.36 -1.94
CA LEU A 148 4.31 11.09 -0.52
C LEU A 148 4.10 12.36 0.29
N PHE A 149 3.40 12.29 1.43
CA PHE A 149 3.09 13.47 2.23
C PHE A 149 3.17 13.26 3.74
N ALA A 150 3.22 12.03 4.22
CA ALA A 150 3.30 11.76 5.65
C ALA A 150 4.19 10.56 5.97
N ASN A 151 4.57 10.43 7.24
CA ASN A 151 5.27 9.26 7.75
C ASN A 151 4.51 8.71 8.95
N GLU A 152 3.98 7.51 8.86
CA GLU A 152 3.36 6.81 9.97
C GLU A 152 4.29 5.79 10.62
N PRO A 153 4.19 5.57 11.95
CA PRO A 153 4.93 4.50 12.61
C PRO A 153 4.51 3.14 12.05
N PHE A 154 5.48 2.29 11.74
CA PHE A 154 5.24 0.95 11.23
C PHE A 154 4.73 0.04 12.36
N GLY A 155 3.42 -0.10 12.49
CA GLY A 155 2.77 -0.93 13.50
C GLY A 155 3.20 -0.59 14.93
N ARG A 156 3.63 -1.60 15.70
CA ARG A 156 4.14 -1.40 17.06
C ARG A 156 5.57 -0.88 17.14
N MET A 157 6.31 -0.91 16.04
CA MET A 157 7.69 -0.44 15.97
C MET A 157 7.73 1.06 15.65
N ARG A 158 7.53 1.90 16.65
CA ARG A 158 7.52 3.38 16.50
C ARG A 158 8.81 3.97 15.92
N ALA A 159 9.92 3.24 15.99
CA ALA A 159 11.20 3.66 15.42
C ALA A 159 11.26 3.53 13.89
N LEU A 160 10.45 2.63 13.31
CA LEU A 160 10.35 2.45 11.87
C LEU A 160 9.13 3.24 11.37
N ARG A 161 9.37 4.15 10.44
CA ARG A 161 8.33 4.94 9.80
C ARG A 161 8.13 4.45 8.36
N ALA A 162 6.87 4.30 7.97
CA ALA A 162 6.50 4.03 6.59
C ALA A 162 5.99 5.31 5.95
N ALA A 163 6.47 5.61 4.75
CA ALA A 163 5.94 6.72 3.99
C ALA A 163 4.47 6.45 3.62
N VAL A 164 3.65 7.46 3.83
CA VAL A 164 2.24 7.46 3.45
C VAL A 164 2.05 8.44 2.31
N GLY A 165 1.27 8.03 1.33
CA GLY A 165 1.05 8.83 0.14
C GLY A 165 0.01 8.22 -0.80
N PHE A 166 -0.17 8.88 -1.91
CA PHE A 166 -0.94 8.40 -3.04
C PHE A 166 -0.02 7.63 -3.97
N TRP A 167 -0.24 6.34 -4.09
CA TRP A 167 0.62 5.44 -4.85
C TRP A 167 0.04 5.18 -6.24
N GLY A 168 0.88 5.29 -7.27
CA GLY A 168 0.52 4.94 -8.63
C GLY A 168 -0.57 5.81 -9.23
N VAL A 169 -0.57 7.09 -8.96
CA VAL A 169 -1.56 8.02 -9.52
C VAL A 169 -1.14 8.53 -10.88
N ALA A 170 -2.12 8.75 -11.74
CA ALA A 170 -1.92 9.47 -12.99
C ALA A 170 -1.75 10.96 -12.69
N ASN A 171 -0.83 11.60 -13.40
CA ASN A 171 -0.52 13.03 -13.24
C ASN A 171 -0.19 13.41 -11.78
N PRO A 172 0.87 12.85 -11.19
CA PRO A 172 1.21 13.04 -9.77
C PRO A 172 1.45 14.51 -9.42
N ASP A 173 1.81 15.35 -10.37
CA ASP A 173 2.05 16.78 -10.15
C ASP A 173 0.77 17.53 -9.75
N VAL A 174 -0.39 17.20 -10.35
CA VAL A 174 -1.67 17.81 -9.98
C VAL A 174 -2.06 17.44 -8.55
N ALA A 175 -1.86 16.17 -8.16
CA ALA A 175 -2.10 15.72 -6.79
C ALA A 175 -1.14 16.39 -5.80
N LYS A 176 0.14 16.53 -6.18
CA LYS A 176 1.16 17.24 -5.41
C LYS A 176 0.80 18.69 -5.17
N ASP A 177 0.42 19.42 -6.25
CA ASP A 177 0.05 20.84 -6.16
C ASP A 177 -1.17 21.03 -5.24
N SER A 178 -2.17 20.15 -5.34
CA SER A 178 -3.34 20.18 -4.45
C SER A 178 -2.97 19.94 -2.98
N LEU A 179 -2.03 19.02 -2.71
CA LEU A 179 -1.51 18.77 -1.35
C LEU A 179 -0.66 19.94 -0.84
N GLN A 180 0.07 20.59 -1.72
CA GLN A 180 0.86 21.77 -1.34
C GLN A 180 -0.07 22.94 -0.98
N LEU A 181 -1.12 23.19 -1.78
CA LEU A 181 -2.13 24.19 -1.46
C LEU A 181 -2.81 23.92 -0.11
N LEU A 182 -3.17 22.65 0.16
CA LEU A 182 -3.72 22.24 1.45
C LEU A 182 -2.74 22.55 2.59
N LYS A 183 -1.46 22.27 2.42
CA LYS A 183 -0.43 22.55 3.42
C LYS A 183 -0.27 24.04 3.67
N ASP A 184 -0.18 24.82 2.60
CA ASP A 184 0.09 26.27 2.66
C ASP A 184 -1.11 27.07 3.20
N SER A 185 -2.35 26.56 3.03
CA SER A 185 -3.57 27.25 3.49
C SER A 185 -3.68 27.45 5.00
N PHE A 186 -2.83 26.79 5.78
CA PHE A 186 -2.84 26.85 7.24
C PHE A 186 -1.55 27.46 7.84
N GLU A 187 -0.57 27.83 7.02
CA GLU A 187 0.62 28.55 7.49
C GLU A 187 0.37 30.07 7.60
N HIS A 188 -0.84 30.52 7.25
CA HIS A 188 -1.33 31.90 7.39
C HIS A 188 -2.43 31.98 8.44
#